data_4f6f5925f38812aea51ed5a09563227e
#
_entry.id   4f6f5925f38812aea51ed5a09563227e
#
_cell.length_a   1.000
_cell.length_b   1.000
_cell.length_c   1.000
_cell.angle_alpha   90.00
_cell.angle_beta   90.00
_cell.angle_gamma   90.00
#
_symmetry.space_group_name_H-M   'P 1'
#
loop_
_entity.id
_entity.type
_entity.pdbx_description
1 polymer ?
#
loop_
_entity_poly.entity_id
_entity_poly.type
_entity_poly.pdbx_seq_one_letter_code
_entity_poly.pdbx_strand_id
1 'polypeptide(L)'
;REFRGQLPGGIRQAEAFCGGVLAVSGPAYSDDEAFGAHLASDPAIADWPLVFLVDDAGVVERQVTFLWSTFTRFEPAADVHAASSRIHRHHEMLEGPIVLDCRTKPGYPDELVADPDTVKKVSRRWKEYFPQGGIEGDEDPYGYAGFLRLP
;
A
#
# COMPACT_ATOMS: atom_id res chain seq x y z
N ARG A 1 13.75 -1.96 9.83
CA ARG A 1 13.42 -0.90 10.80
C ARG A 1 11.97 -1.09 11.18
N GLU A 2 11.65 -1.12 12.45
CA GLU A 2 10.27 -1.16 12.96
C GLU A 2 9.82 0.27 13.27
N PHE A 3 8.54 0.56 13.12
CA PHE A 3 7.99 1.80 13.64
C PHE A 3 7.97 1.74 15.17
N ARG A 4 8.72 2.64 15.80
CA ARG A 4 8.82 2.73 17.26
C ARG A 4 8.51 4.16 17.68
N GLY A 5 7.26 4.46 17.84
CA GLY A 5 6.81 5.79 18.22
C GLY A 5 5.33 5.82 18.51
N GLN A 6 4.88 6.99 18.93
CA GLN A 6 3.45 7.26 19.02
C GLN A 6 2.91 7.40 17.60
N LEU A 7 1.83 6.70 17.28
CA LEU A 7 1.17 6.84 15.99
C LEU A 7 0.71 8.30 15.78
N PRO A 8 0.85 8.85 14.57
CA PRO A 8 0.23 10.11 14.20
C PRO A 8 -1.26 10.13 14.50
N GLY A 9 -1.82 11.29 14.77
CA GLY A 9 -3.25 11.43 14.98
C GLY A 9 -4.05 10.89 13.79
N GLY A 10 -5.04 10.03 14.06
CA GLY A 10 -5.87 9.41 13.02
C GLY A 10 -5.29 8.13 12.41
N ILE A 11 -4.00 7.81 12.62
CA ILE A 11 -3.42 6.53 12.17
C ILE A 11 -3.84 5.40 13.09
N ARG A 12 -4.32 4.31 12.49
CA ARG A 12 -4.73 3.08 13.18
C ARG A 12 -3.61 2.04 13.25
N GLN A 13 -2.79 1.97 12.21
CA GLN A 13 -1.72 0.97 12.09
C GLN A 13 -0.55 1.55 11.31
N ALA A 14 0.68 1.14 11.67
CA ALA A 14 1.90 1.50 10.96
C ALA A 14 2.82 0.29 10.89
N GLU A 15 3.25 -0.07 9.68
CA GLU A 15 4.11 -1.22 9.40
C GLU A 15 5.28 -0.82 8.50
N ALA A 16 6.46 -1.27 8.82
CA ALA A 16 7.63 -1.05 8.00
C ALA A 16 7.71 -2.08 6.87
N PHE A 17 7.79 -1.60 5.62
CA PHE A 17 7.96 -2.48 4.46
C PHE A 17 9.43 -2.83 4.23
N CYS A 18 10.31 -1.87 4.31
CA CYS A 18 11.77 -2.07 4.20
C CYS A 18 12.50 -0.92 4.90
N GLY A 19 13.79 -0.86 4.83
CA GLY A 19 14.64 0.02 5.63
C GLY A 19 14.44 1.54 5.48
N GLY A 20 13.32 2.03 5.02
CA GLY A 20 13.03 3.47 4.89
C GLY A 20 11.62 3.73 4.38
N VAL A 21 10.82 2.68 4.24
CA VAL A 21 9.45 2.76 3.77
C VAL A 21 8.50 2.38 4.90
N LEU A 22 7.52 3.22 5.17
CA LEU A 22 6.48 3.02 6.15
C LEU A 22 5.12 2.95 5.44
N ALA A 23 4.34 1.91 5.71
CA ALA A 23 2.94 1.87 5.35
C ALA A 23 2.09 2.20 6.57
N VAL A 24 1.11 3.08 6.40
CA VAL A 24 0.20 3.48 7.47
C VAL A 24 -1.24 3.39 6.99
N SER A 25 -2.15 3.03 7.89
CA SER A 25 -3.59 3.12 7.63
C SER A 25 -4.27 4.12 8.55
N GLY A 26 -5.10 4.97 7.97
CA GLY A 26 -5.79 6.05 8.64
C GLY A 26 -7.29 6.10 8.30
N PRO A 27 -7.92 7.28 8.31
CA PRO A 27 -9.30 7.45 7.87
C PRO A 27 -9.48 7.03 6.42
N ALA A 28 -10.70 6.65 6.01
CA ALA A 28 -11.01 6.44 4.61
C ALA A 28 -10.82 7.76 3.83
N TYR A 29 -10.54 7.69 2.54
CA TYR A 29 -10.37 8.89 1.71
C TYR A 29 -11.62 9.77 1.74
N SER A 30 -12.81 9.16 1.68
CA SER A 30 -14.09 9.86 1.76
C SER A 30 -14.34 10.59 3.09
N ASP A 31 -13.68 10.19 4.16
CA ASP A 31 -13.85 10.79 5.49
C ASP A 31 -12.90 11.97 5.69
N ASP A 32 -11.70 11.92 5.11
CA ASP A 32 -10.72 13.00 5.14
C ASP A 32 -9.80 12.94 3.90
N GLU A 33 -10.16 13.67 2.86
CA GLU A 33 -9.39 13.76 1.62
C GLU A 33 -8.02 14.44 1.83
N ALA A 34 -7.94 15.38 2.76
CA ALA A 34 -6.70 16.14 3.01
C ALA A 34 -5.73 15.42 3.96
N PHE A 35 -6.09 14.25 4.47
CA PHE A 35 -5.30 13.55 5.48
C PHE A 35 -3.86 13.27 5.04
N GLY A 36 -3.64 12.90 3.76
CA GLY A 36 -2.29 12.66 3.21
C GLY A 36 -1.39 13.90 3.31
N ALA A 37 -1.93 15.07 3.01
CA ALA A 37 -1.20 16.34 3.11
C ALA A 37 -0.91 16.72 4.57
N HIS A 38 -1.85 16.51 5.48
CA HIS A 38 -1.64 16.76 6.91
C HIS A 38 -0.59 15.80 7.50
N LEU A 39 -0.67 14.53 7.13
CA LEU A 39 0.27 13.51 7.57
C LEU A 39 1.72 13.83 7.17
N ALA A 40 1.95 14.38 5.97
CA ALA A 40 3.29 14.74 5.49
C ALA A 40 4.02 15.74 6.40
N SER A 41 3.28 16.51 7.19
CA SER A 41 3.81 17.47 8.16
C SER A 41 3.85 16.94 9.59
N ASP A 42 3.44 15.68 9.83
CA ASP A 42 3.40 15.14 11.19
C ASP A 42 4.81 14.76 11.67
N PRO A 43 5.26 15.26 12.83
CA PRO A 43 6.60 14.97 13.35
C PRO A 43 6.82 13.50 13.69
N ALA A 44 5.77 12.72 13.93
CA ALA A 44 5.90 11.28 14.24
C ALA A 44 6.43 10.46 13.08
N ILE A 45 6.29 10.93 11.83
CA ILE A 45 6.83 10.27 10.63
C ILE A 45 8.06 10.97 10.04
N ALA A 46 8.57 12.03 10.67
CA ALA A 46 9.66 12.85 10.12
C ALA A 46 10.94 12.07 9.78
N ASP A 47 11.20 10.97 10.47
CA ASP A 47 12.34 10.09 10.22
C ASP A 47 12.14 9.08 9.06
N TRP A 48 10.96 9.07 8.45
CA TRP A 48 10.62 8.15 7.36
C TRP A 48 10.64 8.88 6.02
N PRO A 49 11.60 8.58 5.14
CA PRO A 49 11.71 9.30 3.87
C PRO A 49 10.53 9.05 2.92
N LEU A 50 9.90 7.89 3.03
CA LEU A 50 8.76 7.53 2.18
C LEU A 50 7.68 6.82 3.01
N VAL A 51 6.47 7.34 2.92
CA VAL A 51 5.30 6.83 3.64
C VAL A 51 4.18 6.55 2.65
N PHE A 52 3.59 5.37 2.72
CA PHE A 52 2.41 4.98 1.96
C PHE A 52 1.20 5.00 2.87
N LEU A 53 0.25 5.88 2.57
CA LEU A 53 -1.05 5.92 3.22
C LEU A 53 -1.99 4.97 2.47
N VAL A 54 -2.33 3.85 3.08
CA VAL A 54 -3.11 2.76 2.49
C VAL A 54 -4.35 2.45 3.33
N ASP A 55 -5.29 1.71 2.79
CA ASP A 55 -6.50 1.31 3.54
C ASP A 55 -6.18 0.30 4.66
N ASP A 56 -5.21 -0.60 4.43
CA ASP A 56 -4.73 -1.60 5.38
C ASP A 56 -3.19 -1.70 5.33
N ALA A 57 -2.52 -1.29 6.39
CA ALA A 57 -1.06 -1.35 6.47
C ALA A 57 -0.51 -2.79 6.54
N GLY A 58 -1.33 -3.78 6.94
CA GLY A 58 -0.95 -5.20 6.97
C GLY A 58 -0.63 -5.79 5.60
N VAL A 59 -0.96 -5.08 4.49
CA VAL A 59 -0.62 -5.52 3.13
C VAL A 59 0.90 -5.66 2.90
N VAL A 60 1.74 -5.04 3.74
CA VAL A 60 3.21 -5.14 3.64
C VAL A 60 3.76 -6.53 3.89
N GLU A 61 3.01 -7.40 4.57
CA GLU A 61 3.40 -8.80 4.80
C GLU A 61 3.64 -9.55 3.48
N ARG A 62 3.00 -9.09 2.41
CA ARG A 62 3.14 -9.67 1.07
C ARG A 62 3.51 -8.59 0.07
N GLN A 63 4.73 -8.63 -0.42
CA GLN A 63 5.26 -7.62 -1.35
C GLN A 63 4.36 -7.41 -2.57
N VAL A 64 3.86 -8.47 -3.18
CA VAL A 64 2.99 -8.39 -4.37
C VAL A 64 1.70 -7.65 -4.03
N THR A 65 1.05 -8.00 -2.91
CA THR A 65 -0.19 -7.35 -2.45
C THR A 65 0.06 -5.87 -2.14
N PHE A 66 1.16 -5.57 -1.46
CA PHE A 66 1.54 -4.19 -1.16
C PHE A 66 1.74 -3.35 -2.43
N LEU A 67 2.54 -3.83 -3.37
CA LEU A 67 2.78 -3.11 -4.62
C LEU A 67 1.51 -2.97 -5.46
N TRP A 68 0.70 -4.02 -5.53
CA TRP A 68 -0.57 -3.97 -6.24
C TRP A 68 -1.50 -2.91 -5.64
N SER A 69 -1.86 -3.02 -4.36
CA SER A 69 -2.80 -2.10 -3.71
C SER A 69 -2.31 -0.65 -3.72
N THR A 70 -1.00 -0.44 -3.64
CA THR A 70 -0.39 0.88 -3.71
C THR A 70 -0.51 1.48 -5.10
N PHE A 71 0.07 0.83 -6.11
CA PHE A 71 0.24 1.44 -7.42
C PHE A 71 -0.99 1.35 -8.33
N THR A 72 -2.01 0.58 -7.96
CA THR A 72 -3.31 0.62 -8.64
C THR A 72 -4.23 1.74 -8.12
N ARG A 73 -3.92 2.32 -6.96
CA ARG A 73 -4.74 3.37 -6.31
C ARG A 73 -4.05 4.73 -6.25
N PHE A 74 -2.82 4.79 -6.67
CA PHE A 74 -1.98 5.99 -6.63
C PHE A 74 -2.10 6.78 -7.92
N GLU A 75 -2.48 8.06 -7.81
CA GLU A 75 -2.50 9.03 -8.90
C GLU A 75 -1.35 10.05 -8.72
N PRO A 76 -0.25 9.92 -9.49
CA PRO A 76 0.95 10.74 -9.28
C PRO A 76 0.73 12.24 -9.28
N ALA A 77 -0.29 12.72 -10.00
CA ALA A 77 -0.57 14.15 -10.12
C ALA A 77 -1.26 14.74 -8.87
N ALA A 78 -1.93 13.90 -8.06
CA ALA A 78 -2.76 14.35 -6.94
C ALA A 78 -2.31 13.82 -5.58
N ASP A 79 -1.67 12.65 -5.56
CA ASP A 79 -1.48 11.86 -4.34
C ASP A 79 -0.07 11.92 -3.76
N VAL A 80 0.79 12.80 -4.28
CA VAL A 80 2.14 13.04 -3.72
C VAL A 80 2.08 14.22 -2.78
N HIS A 81 2.32 13.99 -1.50
CA HIS A 81 2.35 15.03 -0.49
C HIS A 81 3.74 15.10 0.16
N ALA A 82 4.17 16.30 0.52
CA ALA A 82 5.43 16.54 1.22
C ALA A 82 5.21 17.59 2.32
N ALA A 83 6.11 17.62 3.31
CA ALA A 83 6.05 18.63 4.37
C ALA A 83 6.20 20.05 3.80
N SER A 84 7.02 20.23 2.76
CA SER A 84 7.12 21.45 1.99
C SER A 84 7.56 21.18 0.56
N SER A 85 7.29 22.14 -0.33
CA SER A 85 7.85 22.11 -1.69
C SER A 85 8.38 23.51 -2.07
N ARG A 86 9.38 23.51 -2.97
CA ARG A 86 9.91 24.75 -3.54
C ARG A 86 10.38 24.51 -4.97
N ILE A 87 10.34 25.56 -5.78
CA ILE A 87 10.93 25.52 -7.11
C ILE A 87 12.40 25.93 -7.05
N HIS A 88 13.28 25.08 -7.55
CA HIS A 88 14.68 25.38 -7.72
C HIS A 88 15.12 25.03 -9.16
N ARG A 89 15.66 26.01 -9.89
CA ARG A 89 16.10 25.85 -11.28
C ARG A 89 15.05 25.18 -12.18
N HIS A 90 13.79 25.60 -12.06
CA HIS A 90 12.62 25.09 -12.81
C HIS A 90 12.20 23.63 -12.43
N HIS A 91 12.78 23.07 -11.37
CA HIS A 91 12.36 21.77 -10.84
C HIS A 91 11.64 21.95 -9.52
N GLU A 92 10.57 21.22 -9.31
CA GLU A 92 9.95 21.10 -8.00
C GLU A 92 10.82 20.20 -7.12
N MET A 93 11.13 20.70 -5.93
CA MET A 93 11.85 19.97 -4.91
C MET A 93 10.94 19.76 -3.72
N LEU A 94 10.74 18.52 -3.34
CA LEU A 94 9.95 18.12 -2.20
C LEU A 94 10.87 17.92 -0.99
N GLU A 95 10.46 18.39 0.19
CA GLU A 95 11.23 18.31 1.44
C GLU A 95 10.40 17.67 2.54
N GLY A 96 11.05 16.87 3.38
CA GLY A 96 10.45 16.13 4.48
C GLY A 96 10.01 14.73 4.07
N PRO A 97 9.18 14.06 4.88
CA PRO A 97 8.57 12.82 4.46
C PRO A 97 7.77 13.01 3.17
N ILE A 98 7.94 12.09 2.23
CA ILE A 98 7.06 12.02 1.07
C ILE A 98 5.95 11.03 1.42
N VAL A 99 4.71 11.50 1.39
CA VAL A 99 3.52 10.67 1.59
C VAL A 99 2.86 10.43 0.25
N LEU A 100 2.67 9.16 -0.10
CA LEU A 100 1.88 8.72 -1.24
C LEU A 100 0.51 8.26 -0.74
N ASP A 101 -0.55 8.95 -1.16
CA ASP A 101 -1.92 8.59 -0.78
C ASP A 101 -2.47 7.52 -1.71
N CYS A 102 -2.39 6.28 -1.25
CA CYS A 102 -2.80 5.09 -1.96
C CYS A 102 -4.11 4.50 -1.41
N ARG A 103 -4.94 5.31 -0.76
CA ARG A 103 -6.27 4.90 -0.31
C ARG A 103 -7.21 4.75 -1.50
N THR A 104 -8.22 3.90 -1.33
CA THR A 104 -9.31 3.79 -2.32
C THR A 104 -10.10 5.09 -2.39
N LYS A 105 -10.23 5.64 -3.59
CA LYS A 105 -10.92 6.91 -3.84
C LYS A 105 -12.31 6.68 -4.45
N PRO A 106 -13.25 7.63 -4.26
CA PRO A 106 -14.55 7.56 -4.92
C PRO A 106 -14.41 7.43 -6.43
N GLY A 107 -15.19 6.53 -7.02
CA GLY A 107 -15.17 6.28 -8.47
C GLY A 107 -14.15 5.24 -8.94
N TYR A 108 -13.32 4.70 -8.06
CA TYR A 108 -12.53 3.52 -8.39
C TYR A 108 -13.46 2.31 -8.58
N PRO A 109 -13.15 1.42 -9.54
CA PRO A 109 -13.88 0.18 -9.68
C PRO A 109 -13.72 -0.68 -8.43
N ASP A 110 -14.71 -1.53 -8.17
CA ASP A 110 -14.62 -2.54 -7.13
C ASP A 110 -13.38 -3.41 -7.32
N GLU A 111 -12.80 -3.84 -6.23
CA GLU A 111 -11.62 -4.71 -6.25
C GLU A 111 -11.95 -6.01 -6.98
N LEU A 112 -11.06 -6.41 -7.90
CA LEU A 112 -11.25 -7.60 -8.72
C LEU A 112 -10.98 -8.82 -7.85
N VAL A 113 -12.03 -9.37 -7.25
CA VAL A 113 -11.96 -10.56 -6.40
C VAL A 113 -12.26 -11.79 -7.25
N ALA A 114 -11.33 -12.73 -7.29
CA ALA A 114 -11.55 -13.98 -7.97
C ALA A 114 -12.62 -14.82 -7.25
N ASP A 115 -13.55 -15.42 -8.01
CA ASP A 115 -14.58 -16.30 -7.46
C ASP A 115 -13.93 -17.45 -6.65
N PRO A 116 -14.31 -17.62 -5.35
CA PRO A 116 -13.68 -18.59 -4.47
C PRO A 116 -13.73 -20.05 -4.97
N ASP A 117 -14.81 -20.43 -5.66
CA ASP A 117 -14.94 -21.78 -6.18
C ASP A 117 -14.05 -22.01 -7.43
N THR A 118 -13.89 -20.96 -8.23
CA THR A 118 -12.93 -20.95 -9.34
C THR A 118 -11.52 -21.07 -8.82
N VAL A 119 -11.15 -20.32 -7.78
CA VAL A 119 -9.83 -20.41 -7.16
C VAL A 119 -9.55 -21.80 -6.62
N LYS A 120 -10.48 -22.39 -5.86
CA LYS A 120 -10.35 -23.77 -5.36
C LYS A 120 -10.16 -24.77 -6.50
N LYS A 121 -10.92 -24.62 -7.59
CA LYS A 121 -10.83 -25.47 -8.77
C LYS A 121 -9.47 -25.36 -9.46
N VAL A 122 -8.98 -24.14 -9.66
CA VAL A 122 -7.66 -23.88 -10.27
C VAL A 122 -6.55 -24.40 -9.36
N SER A 123 -6.60 -24.12 -8.05
CA SER A 123 -5.58 -24.56 -7.10
C SER A 123 -5.47 -26.10 -7.03
N ARG A 124 -6.61 -26.83 -7.06
CA ARG A 124 -6.58 -28.30 -7.10
C ARG A 124 -5.91 -28.86 -8.35
N ARG A 125 -6.00 -28.14 -9.46
CA ARG A 125 -5.47 -28.54 -10.75
C ARG A 125 -4.11 -27.91 -11.06
N TRP A 126 -3.54 -27.17 -10.10
CA TRP A 126 -2.30 -26.42 -10.32
C TRP A 126 -1.16 -27.28 -10.87
N LYS A 127 -0.98 -28.50 -10.30
CA LYS A 127 0.02 -29.47 -10.75
C LYS A 127 -0.23 -30.01 -12.18
N GLU A 128 -1.47 -29.98 -12.66
CA GLU A 128 -1.78 -30.33 -14.05
C GLU A 128 -1.34 -29.24 -15.02
N TYR A 129 -1.47 -27.97 -14.62
CA TYR A 129 -1.07 -26.82 -15.42
C TYR A 129 0.46 -26.63 -15.41
N PHE A 130 1.08 -26.92 -14.30
CA PHE A 130 2.52 -26.74 -14.07
C PHE A 130 3.15 -28.03 -13.53
N PRO A 131 3.28 -29.09 -14.37
CA PRO A 131 3.75 -30.41 -13.92
C PRO A 131 5.21 -30.44 -13.44
N GLN A 132 6.01 -29.43 -13.82
CA GLN A 132 7.41 -29.28 -13.36
C GLN A 132 7.56 -28.41 -12.11
N GLY A 133 6.46 -28.08 -11.45
CA GLY A 133 6.43 -27.10 -10.38
C GLY A 133 6.38 -25.67 -10.92
N GLY A 134 5.66 -24.82 -10.25
CA GLY A 134 5.80 -23.37 -10.39
C GLY A 134 7.14 -22.90 -9.84
N ILE A 135 7.35 -21.63 -9.68
CA ILE A 135 8.55 -21.07 -9.04
C ILE A 135 8.76 -21.79 -7.70
N GLU A 136 9.93 -22.36 -7.51
CA GLU A 136 10.28 -23.20 -6.36
C GLU A 136 9.83 -22.56 -5.04
N GLY A 137 8.98 -23.27 -4.28
CA GLY A 137 8.56 -22.85 -2.93
C GLY A 137 7.27 -22.04 -2.85
N ASP A 138 6.58 -21.78 -3.96
CA ASP A 138 5.34 -21.03 -3.96
C ASP A 138 4.15 -21.92 -4.39
N GLU A 139 3.33 -22.33 -3.42
CA GLU A 139 2.06 -23.03 -3.71
C GLU A 139 1.02 -22.10 -4.37
N ASP A 140 1.28 -20.79 -4.36
CA ASP A 140 0.49 -19.73 -4.97
C ASP A 140 1.42 -18.70 -5.62
N PRO A 141 2.03 -18.98 -6.79
CA PRO A 141 3.05 -18.13 -7.41
C PRO A 141 2.56 -16.73 -7.78
N TYR A 142 1.25 -16.51 -7.84
CA TYR A 142 0.66 -15.20 -8.13
C TYR A 142 0.13 -14.50 -6.88
N GLY A 143 0.24 -15.12 -5.69
CA GLY A 143 -0.26 -14.52 -4.46
C GLY A 143 -1.77 -14.40 -4.36
N TYR A 144 -2.53 -15.09 -5.23
CA TYR A 144 -3.99 -15.02 -5.23
C TYR A 144 -4.64 -15.44 -3.91
N ALA A 145 -4.02 -16.36 -3.17
CA ALA A 145 -4.50 -16.72 -1.83
C ALA A 145 -4.49 -15.54 -0.85
N GLY A 146 -3.68 -14.51 -1.10
CA GLY A 146 -3.65 -13.29 -0.30
C GLY A 146 -4.74 -12.28 -0.66
N PHE A 147 -5.28 -12.34 -1.87
CA PHE A 147 -6.46 -11.57 -2.26
C PHE A 147 -7.76 -12.18 -1.75
N LEU A 148 -7.72 -13.45 -1.39
CA LEU A 148 -8.84 -14.17 -0.81
C LEU A 148 -8.74 -14.09 0.72
N ARG A 149 -8.93 -12.93 1.32
CA ARG A 149 -9.43 -12.88 2.67
C ARG A 149 -10.89 -13.36 2.60
N LEU A 150 -11.08 -14.67 2.75
CA LEU A 150 -12.39 -15.22 3.03
C LEU A 150 -12.81 -14.72 4.41
N PRO A 151 -14.07 -14.26 4.57
CA PRO A 151 -14.61 -13.86 5.85
C PRO A 151 -14.56 -15.00 6.85
#